data_ae1d3e1409159f7bff637a28419b2d92
#
_entry.id   ae1d3e1409159f7bff637a28419b2d92
#
_cell.length_a   1.000
_cell.length_b   1.000
_cell.length_c   1.000
_cell.angle_alpha   90.00
_cell.angle_beta   90.00
_cell.angle_gamma   90.00
#
_symmetry.space_group_name_H-M   'P 1'
#
loop_
_entity.id
_entity.type
_entity.pdbx_description
1 polymer ?
#
loop_
_entity_poly.entity_id
_entity_poly.type
_entity_poly.pdbx_seq_one_letter_code
_entity_poly.pdbx_strand_id
1 'polypeptide(L)'
;MLLLISGSTFQELTCVIFRTFLKKMSRLFQAPPKFHPSEWHVANKMQCASTESQKSSSERMIAESQRLVDEIEKTTQKTQSDVNKKIEQRLEEIKFWRQELDNKLEQIIHETEVLLTFKTRLEKALESCKEPLVIAQKCLLNRQSRVGIDLVHDEVEQELVKEVEVLQGVIALLERTLEQTIEQIRLNRSAKYNLEKDLKDKFTASKIDSYCASLTNNTPDVRYADNAVKIEGNFISPEDWTDFSNINVEKADKQRNNSLSLRAMIDSILSQTANDMHKQYEMVNVAFRNRVKEVRDAKHKLEILLASVMDETALQEKNIAALKKAIADKEGPVKVAQTRLEARNHRPNVELCYDTVQYKLISEVQEITNNIQRLKDTLAQAETELKGLSRRQLSLEEEIQVKANTLYIDEVLCMQMRESVCINNF
;
A
#
# COMPACT_ATOMS: atom_id res chain seq x y z
N MET A 1 42.86 -8.87 52.17
CA MET A 1 43.38 -7.67 51.54
C MET A 1 42.59 -7.48 50.25
N LEU A 2 41.52 -6.69 50.38
CA LEU A 2 40.59 -6.36 49.29
C LEU A 2 41.25 -5.30 48.38
N LEU A 3 41.28 -5.58 47.09
CA LEU A 3 41.54 -4.57 46.12
C LEU A 3 40.23 -4.21 45.42
N LEU A 4 39.74 -3.03 45.75
CA LEU A 4 38.72 -2.29 45.05
C LEU A 4 39.33 -1.89 43.67
N ILE A 5 38.82 -2.48 42.58
CA ILE A 5 39.04 -1.95 41.25
C ILE A 5 37.80 -1.16 40.92
N SER A 6 38.05 0.11 40.66
CA SER A 6 37.12 1.23 40.48
C SER A 6 36.05 0.95 39.43
N GLY A 7 34.80 1.21 39.81
CA GLY A 7 33.63 1.09 38.94
C GLY A 7 33.49 2.14 37.81
N SER A 8 34.56 2.86 37.50
CA SER A 8 34.49 3.92 36.46
C SER A 8 34.71 3.40 35.04
N THR A 9 35.55 2.40 34.87
CA THR A 9 35.85 1.85 33.54
C THR A 9 34.75 0.93 32.98
N PHE A 10 33.98 0.28 33.87
CA PHE A 10 32.86 -0.55 33.45
C PHE A 10 31.64 0.30 33.04
N GLN A 11 31.46 1.45 33.68
CA GLN A 11 30.39 2.39 33.34
C GLN A 11 30.68 3.15 32.04
N GLU A 12 31.94 3.47 31.77
CA GLU A 12 32.32 4.08 30.48
C GLU A 12 32.25 3.06 29.32
N LEU A 13 32.67 1.81 29.53
CA LEU A 13 32.55 0.80 28.49
C LEU A 13 31.06 0.44 28.18
N THR A 14 30.22 0.35 29.20
CA THR A 14 28.77 0.14 29.02
C THR A 14 28.13 1.35 28.35
N CYS A 15 28.55 2.56 28.68
CA CYS A 15 28.04 3.78 28.04
C CYS A 15 28.47 3.89 26.58
N VAL A 16 29.70 3.51 26.23
CA VAL A 16 30.20 3.48 24.84
C VAL A 16 29.52 2.36 24.04
N ILE A 17 29.33 1.19 24.61
CA ILE A 17 28.62 0.08 23.97
C ILE A 17 27.14 0.45 23.81
N PHE A 18 26.53 1.06 24.82
CA PHE A 18 25.13 1.52 24.72
C PHE A 18 24.94 2.66 23.74
N ARG A 19 25.87 3.61 23.69
CA ARG A 19 25.87 4.67 22.66
C ARG A 19 26.12 4.15 21.24
N THR A 20 27.00 3.14 21.07
CA THR A 20 27.22 2.51 19.77
C THR A 20 26.04 1.62 19.39
N PHE A 21 25.40 0.96 20.34
CA PHE A 21 24.18 0.18 20.12
C PHE A 21 23.00 1.09 19.79
N LEU A 22 22.81 2.20 20.54
CA LEU A 22 21.80 3.23 20.23
C LEU A 22 22.07 3.91 18.88
N LYS A 23 23.35 4.15 18.52
CA LYS A 23 23.71 4.72 17.22
C LYS A 23 23.52 3.73 16.07
N LYS A 24 23.67 2.42 16.31
CA LYS A 24 23.32 1.35 15.38
C LYS A 24 21.81 1.14 15.31
N MET A 25 21.09 1.19 16.46
CA MET A 25 19.63 1.14 16.51
C MET A 25 19.00 2.38 15.86
N SER A 26 19.56 3.58 16.06
CA SER A 26 19.06 4.79 15.38
C SER A 26 19.31 4.77 13.85
N ARG A 27 20.25 3.95 13.38
CA ARG A 27 20.40 3.69 11.93
C ARG A 27 19.45 2.59 11.42
N LEU A 28 18.98 1.71 12.31
CA LEU A 28 17.95 0.70 12.00
C LEU A 28 16.52 1.28 12.06
N PHE A 29 16.32 2.39 12.79
CA PHE A 29 15.10 3.19 12.81
C PHE A 29 15.29 4.46 11.96
N GLN A 30 15.76 4.31 10.74
CA GLN A 30 15.59 5.39 9.80
C GLN A 30 14.08 5.54 9.58
N ALA A 31 13.56 6.68 10.01
CA ALA A 31 12.15 7.00 9.80
C ALA A 31 11.79 6.69 8.34
N PRO A 32 10.62 6.10 8.12
CA PRO A 32 10.19 5.79 6.76
C PRO A 32 10.36 7.04 5.89
N PRO A 33 10.83 6.86 4.66
CA PRO A 33 11.08 7.99 3.77
C PRO A 33 9.82 8.83 3.66
N LYS A 34 9.99 10.13 3.83
CA LYS A 34 8.90 11.08 3.67
C LYS A 34 8.48 11.06 2.20
N PHE A 35 7.19 11.05 2.00
CA PHE A 35 6.58 11.08 0.68
C PHE A 35 7.05 12.28 -0.15
N HIS A 36 7.06 12.12 -1.46
CA HIS A 36 7.36 13.23 -2.36
C HIS A 36 6.20 14.25 -2.35
N PRO A 37 6.47 15.56 -2.37
CA PRO A 37 5.41 16.58 -2.37
C PRO A 37 4.34 16.39 -3.45
N SER A 38 4.70 15.86 -4.63
CA SER A 38 3.75 15.55 -5.70
C SER A 38 2.78 14.41 -5.36
N GLU A 39 3.24 13.40 -4.64
CA GLU A 39 2.41 12.26 -4.18
C GLU A 39 1.42 12.70 -3.11
N TRP A 40 1.91 13.52 -2.17
CA TRP A 40 1.08 14.17 -1.16
C TRP A 40 0.02 15.07 -1.81
N HIS A 41 0.38 15.85 -2.85
CA HIS A 41 -0.57 16.70 -3.57
C HIS A 41 -1.63 15.88 -4.32
N VAL A 42 -1.27 14.76 -4.94
CA VAL A 42 -2.24 13.88 -5.64
C VAL A 42 -3.20 13.25 -4.64
N ALA A 43 -2.72 12.72 -3.53
CA ALA A 43 -3.56 12.14 -2.48
C ALA A 43 -4.53 13.17 -1.89
N ASN A 44 -4.05 14.39 -1.57
CA ASN A 44 -4.91 15.46 -1.09
C ASN A 44 -5.93 15.93 -2.13
N LYS A 45 -5.57 16.02 -3.40
CA LYS A 45 -6.49 16.39 -4.48
C LYS A 45 -7.61 15.37 -4.65
N MET A 46 -7.32 14.08 -4.56
CA MET A 46 -8.33 13.01 -4.59
C MET A 46 -9.23 13.07 -3.35
N GLN A 47 -8.69 13.33 -2.16
CA GLN A 47 -9.44 13.48 -0.92
C GLN A 47 -10.36 14.70 -0.97
N CYS A 48 -9.87 15.85 -1.45
CA CYS A 48 -10.66 17.06 -1.64
C CYS A 48 -11.80 16.84 -2.66
N ALA A 49 -11.54 16.24 -3.80
CA ALA A 49 -12.55 15.95 -4.82
C ALA A 49 -13.63 15.00 -4.31
N SER A 50 -13.27 13.99 -3.53
CA SER A 50 -14.20 13.07 -2.88
C SER A 50 -15.08 13.81 -1.85
N THR A 51 -14.47 14.69 -1.04
CA THR A 51 -15.20 15.47 -0.02
C THR A 51 -16.14 16.48 -0.66
N GLU A 52 -15.75 17.12 -1.77
CA GLU A 52 -16.55 18.08 -2.54
C GLU A 52 -17.76 17.42 -3.21
N SER A 53 -17.57 16.22 -3.79
CA SER A 53 -18.65 15.38 -4.33
C SER A 53 -19.66 14.99 -3.25
N GLN A 54 -19.15 14.60 -2.06
CA GLN A 54 -19.97 14.27 -0.90
C GLN A 54 -20.83 15.45 -0.40
N LYS A 55 -20.18 16.63 -0.25
CA LYS A 55 -20.83 17.86 0.21
C LYS A 55 -21.94 18.29 -0.74
N SER A 56 -21.69 18.31 -2.04
CA SER A 56 -22.71 18.67 -3.04
C SER A 56 -23.84 17.66 -3.13
N SER A 57 -23.62 16.38 -2.80
CA SER A 57 -24.68 15.37 -2.68
C SER A 57 -25.56 15.61 -1.43
N SER A 58 -24.95 15.96 -0.30
CA SER A 58 -25.64 16.29 0.95
C SER A 58 -26.46 17.59 0.84
N GLU A 59 -25.92 18.63 0.23
CA GLU A 59 -26.61 19.92 0.03
C GLU A 59 -27.82 19.77 -0.89
N ARG A 60 -27.76 18.91 -1.91
CA ARG A 60 -28.94 18.57 -2.74
C ARG A 60 -30.05 17.88 -1.93
N MET A 61 -29.71 16.96 -1.02
CA MET A 61 -30.67 16.24 -0.18
C MET A 61 -31.39 17.15 0.80
N ILE A 62 -30.70 18.12 1.40
CA ILE A 62 -31.30 19.08 2.36
C ILE A 62 -32.28 20.05 1.68
N ALA A 63 -31.89 20.57 0.49
CA ALA A 63 -32.72 21.56 -0.23
C ALA A 63 -34.06 20.97 -0.72
N GLU A 64 -34.11 19.69 -1.04
CA GLU A 64 -35.34 19.04 -1.55
C GLU A 64 -36.34 18.68 -0.44
N SER A 65 -35.85 18.46 0.79
CA SER A 65 -36.68 18.16 1.96
C SER A 65 -37.53 19.34 2.43
N GLN A 66 -37.04 20.57 2.21
CA GLN A 66 -37.73 21.79 2.65
C GLN A 66 -38.88 22.23 1.76
N ARG A 67 -38.87 21.82 0.48
CA ARG A 67 -39.94 22.18 -0.48
C ARG A 67 -41.27 21.48 -0.22
N LEU A 68 -41.23 20.39 0.49
CA LEU A 68 -42.38 19.49 0.64
C LEU A 68 -43.38 19.89 1.72
N VAL A 69 -43.00 20.83 2.57
CA VAL A 69 -43.79 21.17 3.76
C VAL A 69 -44.89 22.20 3.50
N ASP A 70 -44.77 22.98 2.42
CA ASP A 70 -45.61 24.19 2.27
C ASP A 70 -46.92 24.01 1.49
N GLU A 71 -47.18 22.82 0.98
CA GLU A 71 -48.31 22.63 0.05
C GLU A 71 -49.61 22.11 0.68
N ILE A 72 -49.63 22.03 2.01
CA ILE A 72 -50.62 21.20 2.73
C ILE A 72 -51.91 21.84 3.12
N GLU A 73 -52.18 23.06 2.90
CA GLU A 73 -53.48 23.62 3.34
C GLU A 73 -54.36 24.10 2.23
N LYS A 74 -55.36 23.44 1.89
CA LYS A 74 -56.67 24.01 1.46
C LYS A 74 -57.73 23.02 1.02
N THR A 75 -58.83 23.19 1.52
CA THR A 75 -60.18 23.11 1.06
C THR A 75 -61.12 22.04 1.65
N THR A 76 -62.00 22.46 2.40
CA THR A 76 -63.18 21.65 2.87
C THR A 76 -64.49 22.31 2.57
N GLN A 77 -65.35 21.69 1.93
CA GLN A 77 -66.77 21.83 2.14
C GLN A 77 -67.64 21.50 0.93
N LYS A 78 -68.41 20.57 0.96
CA LYS A 78 -69.79 20.60 0.42
C LYS A 78 -70.59 19.36 0.79
N THR A 79 -71.73 19.60 1.04
CA THR A 79 -72.88 19.15 1.82
C THR A 79 -73.57 17.83 1.41
N GLN A 80 -74.40 17.33 2.31
CA GLN A 80 -74.97 16.02 2.56
C GLN A 80 -75.91 15.40 1.51
N SER A 81 -76.47 16.10 0.51
CA SER A 81 -77.24 15.44 -0.56
C SER A 81 -76.31 14.55 -1.46
N ASP A 82 -75.01 14.79 -1.40
CA ASP A 82 -74.05 14.04 -2.13
C ASP A 82 -73.30 13.04 -1.26
N VAL A 83 -73.75 12.74 -0.03
CA VAL A 83 -73.04 11.89 0.91
C VAL A 83 -72.67 10.53 0.30
N ASN A 84 -73.66 9.86 -0.30
CA ASN A 84 -73.41 8.58 -0.93
C ASN A 84 -72.41 8.72 -2.11
N LYS A 85 -72.64 9.72 -2.99
CA LYS A 85 -71.68 10.02 -4.06
C LYS A 85 -70.36 10.46 -3.49
N LYS A 86 -70.39 11.19 -2.38
CA LYS A 86 -69.12 11.59 -1.71
C LYS A 86 -68.42 10.41 -1.03
N ILE A 87 -69.17 9.45 -0.48
CA ILE A 87 -68.61 8.21 0.05
C ILE A 87 -68.03 7.35 -1.10
N GLU A 88 -68.79 7.20 -2.21
CA GLU A 88 -68.30 6.49 -3.39
C GLU A 88 -67.04 7.18 -3.97
N GLN A 89 -67.10 8.52 -4.13
CA GLN A 89 -65.93 9.30 -4.55
C GLN A 89 -64.80 9.10 -3.59
N ARG A 90 -65.05 9.10 -2.28
CA ARG A 90 -64.05 8.89 -1.25
C ARG A 90 -63.45 7.49 -1.31
N LEU A 91 -64.21 6.45 -1.53
CA LEU A 91 -63.80 5.09 -1.69
C LEU A 91 -62.92 4.93 -2.94
N GLU A 92 -63.31 5.57 -4.06
CA GLU A 92 -62.43 5.57 -5.27
C GLU A 92 -61.14 6.36 -5.05
N GLU A 93 -61.15 7.47 -4.31
CA GLU A 93 -59.95 8.21 -3.92
C GLU A 93 -59.02 7.35 -3.03
N ILE A 94 -59.58 6.68 -2.03
CA ILE A 94 -58.78 5.78 -1.17
C ILE A 94 -58.18 4.63 -1.97
N LYS A 95 -58.96 4.07 -2.90
CA LYS A 95 -58.47 2.99 -3.78
C LYS A 95 -57.34 3.45 -4.68
N PHE A 96 -57.46 4.65 -5.28
CA PHE A 96 -56.39 5.27 -6.07
C PHE A 96 -55.11 5.43 -5.25
N TRP A 97 -55.22 6.05 -4.07
CA TRP A 97 -54.06 6.25 -3.20
C TRP A 97 -53.43 4.95 -2.71
N ARG A 98 -54.26 3.96 -2.39
CA ARG A 98 -53.74 2.63 -2.03
C ARG A 98 -52.95 2.03 -3.17
N GLN A 99 -53.43 2.15 -4.39
CA GLN A 99 -52.72 1.63 -5.55
C GLN A 99 -51.42 2.39 -5.83
N GLU A 100 -51.45 3.71 -5.70
CA GLU A 100 -50.25 4.55 -5.86
C GLU A 100 -49.21 4.27 -4.76
N LEU A 101 -49.64 4.24 -3.51
CA LEU A 101 -48.77 3.92 -2.38
C LEU A 101 -48.18 2.49 -2.48
N ASP A 102 -48.94 1.53 -2.94
CA ASP A 102 -48.55 0.14 -3.13
C ASP A 102 -47.46 0.05 -4.23
N ASN A 103 -47.67 0.73 -5.37
CA ASN A 103 -46.67 0.85 -6.42
C ASN A 103 -45.35 1.47 -5.92
N LYS A 104 -45.45 2.53 -5.11
CA LYS A 104 -44.28 3.19 -4.53
C LYS A 104 -43.59 2.31 -3.49
N LEU A 105 -44.38 1.56 -2.73
CA LEU A 105 -43.87 0.60 -1.75
C LEU A 105 -43.09 -0.51 -2.43
N GLU A 106 -43.60 -1.10 -3.51
CA GLU A 106 -42.88 -2.10 -4.29
C GLU A 106 -41.56 -1.53 -4.85
N GLN A 107 -41.61 -0.31 -5.40
CA GLN A 107 -40.42 0.35 -5.95
C GLN A 107 -39.36 0.59 -4.90
N ILE A 108 -39.74 1.07 -3.70
CA ILE A 108 -38.75 1.35 -2.64
C ILE A 108 -38.20 0.05 -2.01
N ILE A 109 -39.03 -1.00 -1.93
CA ILE A 109 -38.60 -2.33 -1.48
C ILE A 109 -37.56 -2.87 -2.47
N HIS A 110 -37.91 -2.92 -3.75
CA HIS A 110 -36.99 -3.39 -4.80
C HIS A 110 -35.70 -2.61 -4.80
N GLU A 111 -35.74 -1.28 -4.75
CA GLU A 111 -34.56 -0.44 -4.73
C GLU A 111 -33.68 -0.67 -3.47
N THR A 112 -34.34 -0.91 -2.33
CA THR A 112 -33.63 -1.25 -1.09
C THR A 112 -32.92 -2.59 -1.19
N GLU A 113 -33.55 -3.59 -1.80
CA GLU A 113 -32.92 -4.92 -2.04
C GLU A 113 -31.72 -4.81 -2.99
N VAL A 114 -31.89 -4.06 -4.07
CA VAL A 114 -30.79 -3.79 -4.99
C VAL A 114 -29.63 -3.06 -4.27
N LEU A 115 -29.94 -2.04 -3.48
CA LEU A 115 -28.93 -1.30 -2.73
C LEU A 115 -28.20 -2.18 -1.68
N LEU A 116 -28.88 -3.19 -1.13
CA LEU A 116 -28.26 -4.19 -0.28
C LEU A 116 -27.23 -5.06 -1.04
N THR A 117 -27.50 -5.37 -2.31
CA THR A 117 -26.48 -6.06 -3.13
C THR A 117 -25.26 -5.19 -3.37
N PHE A 118 -25.46 -3.90 -3.61
CA PHE A 118 -24.36 -2.92 -3.74
C PHE A 118 -23.57 -2.77 -2.44
N LYS A 119 -24.24 -2.76 -1.30
CA LYS A 119 -23.59 -2.81 0.02
C LYS A 119 -22.66 -4.03 0.12
N THR A 120 -23.17 -5.21 -0.24
CA THR A 120 -22.37 -6.44 -0.19
C THR A 120 -21.18 -6.41 -1.16
N ARG A 121 -21.34 -5.79 -2.33
CA ARG A 121 -20.25 -5.56 -3.28
C ARG A 121 -19.17 -4.66 -2.68
N LEU A 122 -19.56 -3.56 -2.02
CA LEU A 122 -18.63 -2.66 -1.33
C LEU A 122 -17.90 -3.37 -0.18
N GLU A 123 -18.61 -4.17 0.62
CA GLU A 123 -17.99 -4.96 1.70
C GLU A 123 -16.97 -5.96 1.18
N LYS A 124 -17.27 -6.64 0.08
CA LYS A 124 -16.32 -7.55 -0.58
C LYS A 124 -15.12 -6.81 -1.17
N ALA A 125 -15.36 -5.67 -1.82
CA ALA A 125 -14.30 -4.84 -2.36
C ALA A 125 -13.37 -4.35 -1.25
N LEU A 126 -13.91 -3.89 -0.13
CA LEU A 126 -13.15 -3.46 1.04
C LEU A 126 -12.28 -4.59 1.61
N GLU A 127 -12.86 -5.79 1.76
CA GLU A 127 -12.13 -6.96 2.27
C GLU A 127 -10.98 -7.35 1.33
N SER A 128 -11.21 -7.29 0.01
CA SER A 128 -10.18 -7.62 -0.99
C SER A 128 -9.01 -6.64 -1.03
N CYS A 129 -9.16 -5.42 -0.51
CA CYS A 129 -8.06 -4.45 -0.43
C CYS A 129 -7.09 -4.74 0.73
N LYS A 130 -7.48 -5.53 1.73
CA LYS A 130 -6.67 -5.78 2.93
C LYS A 130 -5.42 -6.59 2.64
N GLU A 131 -5.56 -7.65 1.88
CA GLU A 131 -4.44 -8.55 1.57
C GLU A 131 -3.35 -7.85 0.72
N PRO A 132 -3.69 -7.15 -0.39
CA PRO A 132 -2.71 -6.37 -1.14
C PRO A 132 -1.97 -5.34 -0.29
N LEU A 133 -2.68 -4.64 0.60
CA LEU A 133 -2.08 -3.66 1.50
C LEU A 133 -1.04 -4.30 2.44
N VAL A 134 -1.39 -5.44 3.06
CA VAL A 134 -0.47 -6.17 3.93
C VAL A 134 0.74 -6.67 3.15
N ILE A 135 0.55 -7.15 1.93
CA ILE A 135 1.64 -7.62 1.06
C ILE A 135 2.57 -6.47 0.69
N ALA A 136 2.04 -5.33 0.26
CA ALA A 136 2.84 -4.15 -0.07
C ALA A 136 3.67 -3.67 1.13
N GLN A 137 3.06 -3.61 2.33
CA GLN A 137 3.76 -3.27 3.57
C GLN A 137 4.85 -4.28 3.94
N LYS A 138 4.59 -5.59 3.77
CA LYS A 138 5.59 -6.63 3.99
C LYS A 138 6.75 -6.53 3.00
N CYS A 139 6.47 -6.21 1.73
CA CYS A 139 7.51 -5.99 0.74
C CYS A 139 8.42 -4.82 1.15
N LEU A 140 7.85 -3.70 1.60
CA LEU A 140 8.63 -2.57 2.13
C LEU A 140 9.49 -3.00 3.32
N LEU A 141 8.93 -3.74 4.27
CA LEU A 141 9.65 -4.23 5.45
C LEU A 141 10.79 -5.19 5.06
N ASN A 142 10.52 -6.15 4.17
CA ASN A 142 11.53 -7.08 3.70
C ASN A 142 12.69 -6.33 3.01
N ARG A 143 12.38 -5.31 2.21
CA ARG A 143 13.38 -4.51 1.52
C ARG A 143 14.23 -3.65 2.47
N GLN A 144 13.73 -3.31 3.65
CA GLN A 144 14.53 -2.65 4.70
C GLN A 144 15.61 -3.57 5.30
N SER A 145 15.50 -4.88 5.11
CA SER A 145 16.53 -5.85 5.55
C SER A 145 17.71 -5.99 4.57
N ARG A 146 17.68 -5.31 3.44
CA ARG A 146 18.84 -5.22 2.53
C ARG A 146 20.00 -4.55 3.24
N VAL A 147 21.21 -4.91 2.86
CA VAL A 147 22.43 -4.46 3.55
C VAL A 147 23.36 -3.67 2.63
N GLY A 148 24.16 -2.82 3.23
CA GLY A 148 25.20 -2.04 2.54
C GLY A 148 24.65 -1.11 1.48
N ILE A 149 25.32 -1.06 0.33
CA ILE A 149 24.99 -0.17 -0.80
C ILE A 149 23.66 -0.51 -1.47
N ASP A 150 23.12 -1.71 -1.26
CA ASP A 150 21.85 -2.15 -1.83
C ASP A 150 20.62 -1.66 -1.04
N LEU A 151 20.81 -1.09 0.15
CA LEU A 151 19.80 -0.35 0.87
C LEU A 151 19.64 1.05 0.26
N VAL A 152 19.01 1.12 -0.88
CA VAL A 152 18.87 2.33 -1.71
C VAL A 152 17.41 2.68 -1.91
N HIS A 153 17.11 3.97 -2.01
CA HIS A 153 15.82 4.49 -2.45
C HIS A 153 15.70 4.35 -3.96
N ASP A 154 15.19 3.22 -4.40
CA ASP A 154 14.99 2.91 -5.80
C ASP A 154 13.52 3.09 -6.22
N GLU A 155 13.29 2.93 -7.53
CA GLU A 155 11.95 3.02 -8.13
C GLU A 155 10.96 2.03 -7.49
N VAL A 156 11.43 0.82 -7.10
CA VAL A 156 10.57 -0.18 -6.46
C VAL A 156 10.04 0.31 -5.12
N GLU A 157 10.90 0.94 -4.31
CA GLU A 157 10.49 1.48 -3.02
C GLU A 157 9.50 2.62 -3.20
N GLN A 158 9.75 3.51 -4.16
CA GLN A 158 8.85 4.63 -4.47
C GLN A 158 7.48 4.13 -4.93
N GLU A 159 7.45 3.15 -5.83
CA GLU A 159 6.20 2.60 -6.33
C GLU A 159 5.46 1.76 -5.28
N LEU A 160 6.15 1.03 -4.39
CA LEU A 160 5.53 0.35 -3.25
C LEU A 160 4.90 1.33 -2.25
N VAL A 161 5.56 2.45 -1.99
CA VAL A 161 5.00 3.50 -1.13
C VAL A 161 3.74 4.08 -1.74
N LYS A 162 3.75 4.40 -3.03
CA LYS A 162 2.56 4.83 -3.76
C LYS A 162 1.44 3.78 -3.74
N GLU A 163 1.79 2.50 -3.87
CA GLU A 163 0.82 1.41 -3.80
C GLU A 163 0.11 1.37 -2.44
N VAL A 164 0.86 1.51 -1.34
CA VAL A 164 0.29 1.61 0.01
C VAL A 164 -0.65 2.81 0.13
N GLU A 165 -0.25 3.97 -0.40
CA GLU A 165 -1.08 5.18 -0.38
C GLU A 165 -2.37 5.02 -1.18
N VAL A 166 -2.27 4.47 -2.40
CA VAL A 166 -3.43 4.19 -3.25
C VAL A 166 -4.39 3.24 -2.55
N LEU A 167 -3.88 2.14 -1.99
CA LEU A 167 -4.70 1.15 -1.27
C LEU A 167 -5.36 1.76 -0.04
N GLN A 168 -4.66 2.55 0.76
CA GLN A 168 -5.24 3.25 1.91
C GLN A 168 -6.28 4.28 1.49
N GLY A 169 -6.04 5.02 0.42
CA GLY A 169 -7.00 5.96 -0.17
C GLY A 169 -8.26 5.26 -0.66
N VAL A 170 -8.11 4.13 -1.33
CA VAL A 170 -9.23 3.28 -1.80
C VAL A 170 -10.03 2.76 -0.61
N ILE A 171 -9.39 2.21 0.41
CA ILE A 171 -10.05 1.71 1.62
C ILE A 171 -10.88 2.83 2.26
N ALA A 172 -10.29 4.00 2.48
CA ALA A 172 -10.99 5.13 3.09
C ALA A 172 -12.19 5.62 2.24
N LEU A 173 -12.06 5.59 0.91
CA LEU A 173 -13.14 5.94 -0.01
C LEU A 173 -14.28 4.91 0.04
N LEU A 174 -13.95 3.62 0.03
CA LEU A 174 -14.92 2.53 0.10
C LEU A 174 -15.64 2.50 1.45
N GLU A 175 -14.96 2.72 2.57
CA GLU A 175 -15.54 2.82 3.90
C GLU A 175 -16.57 3.94 3.97
N ARG A 176 -16.22 5.13 3.51
CA ARG A 176 -17.12 6.28 3.44
C ARG A 176 -18.34 6.00 2.56
N THR A 177 -18.13 5.39 1.40
CA THR A 177 -19.20 5.02 0.47
C THR A 177 -20.13 3.97 1.09
N LEU A 178 -19.58 3.04 1.86
CA LEU A 178 -20.33 2.03 2.60
C LEU A 178 -21.20 2.68 3.68
N GLU A 179 -20.66 3.63 4.44
CA GLU A 179 -21.44 4.40 5.44
C GLU A 179 -22.62 5.13 4.80
N GLN A 180 -22.40 5.77 3.65
CA GLN A 180 -23.45 6.43 2.88
C GLN A 180 -24.52 5.45 2.43
N THR A 181 -24.10 4.28 1.97
CA THR A 181 -25.01 3.23 1.49
C THR A 181 -25.86 2.70 2.65
N ILE A 182 -25.28 2.50 3.82
CA ILE A 182 -26.00 2.10 5.03
C ILE A 182 -27.03 3.16 5.44
N GLU A 183 -26.64 4.43 5.42
CA GLU A 183 -27.56 5.53 5.75
C GLU A 183 -28.69 5.62 4.73
N GLN A 184 -28.42 5.48 3.43
CA GLN A 184 -29.46 5.48 2.41
C GLN A 184 -30.44 4.30 2.57
N ILE A 185 -29.93 3.12 2.91
CA ILE A 185 -30.79 1.96 3.23
C ILE A 185 -31.68 2.27 4.44
N ARG A 186 -31.16 2.94 5.45
CA ARG A 186 -31.94 3.38 6.62
C ARG A 186 -33.07 4.35 6.22
N LEU A 187 -32.77 5.31 5.36
CA LEU A 187 -33.74 6.27 4.84
C LEU A 187 -34.82 5.61 3.97
N ASN A 188 -34.43 4.66 3.12
CA ASN A 188 -35.36 3.85 2.33
C ASN A 188 -36.33 3.07 3.24
N ARG A 189 -35.80 2.43 4.29
CA ARG A 189 -36.62 1.70 5.27
C ARG A 189 -37.58 2.62 6.02
N SER A 190 -37.13 3.85 6.31
CA SER A 190 -38.03 4.86 6.92
C SER A 190 -39.16 5.27 5.97
N ALA A 191 -38.84 5.48 4.68
CA ALA A 191 -39.83 5.76 3.66
C ALA A 191 -40.80 4.58 3.50
N LYS A 192 -40.31 3.36 3.42
CA LYS A 192 -41.10 2.12 3.40
C LYS A 192 -42.05 2.07 4.57
N TYR A 193 -41.60 2.27 5.79
CA TYR A 193 -42.41 2.26 6.98
C TYR A 193 -43.56 3.29 6.91
N ASN A 194 -43.28 4.50 6.42
CA ASN A 194 -44.31 5.54 6.26
C ASN A 194 -45.35 5.15 5.21
N LEU A 195 -44.98 4.54 4.10
CA LEU A 195 -45.88 4.01 3.08
C LEU A 195 -46.75 2.88 3.63
N GLU A 196 -46.14 1.91 4.33
CA GLU A 196 -46.83 0.78 4.96
C GLU A 196 -47.87 1.26 6.00
N LYS A 197 -47.50 2.27 6.79
CA LYS A 197 -48.41 2.88 7.77
C LYS A 197 -49.56 3.55 7.08
N ASP A 198 -49.34 4.37 6.06
CA ASP A 198 -50.38 5.05 5.29
C ASP A 198 -51.30 4.05 4.58
N LEU A 199 -50.76 3.00 3.97
CA LEU A 199 -51.53 1.89 3.38
C LEU A 199 -52.44 1.19 4.38
N LYS A 200 -51.90 0.90 5.58
CA LYS A 200 -52.66 0.26 6.65
C LYS A 200 -53.82 1.15 7.13
N ASP A 201 -53.56 2.45 7.29
CA ASP A 201 -54.55 3.40 7.71
C ASP A 201 -55.64 3.56 6.64
N LYS A 202 -55.26 3.67 5.36
CA LYS A 202 -56.22 3.71 4.23
C LYS A 202 -57.01 2.41 4.06
N PHE A 203 -56.41 1.25 4.31
CA PHE A 203 -57.12 -0.02 4.29
C PHE A 203 -58.17 -0.06 5.38
N THR A 204 -57.89 0.44 6.57
CA THR A 204 -58.82 0.53 7.67
C THR A 204 -59.96 1.52 7.36
N ALA A 205 -59.60 2.71 6.85
CA ALA A 205 -60.55 3.71 6.42
C ALA A 205 -61.51 3.18 5.32
N SER A 206 -60.94 2.51 4.28
CA SER A 206 -61.74 1.89 3.22
C SER A 206 -62.77 0.87 3.74
N LYS A 207 -62.40 0.08 4.76
CA LYS A 207 -63.34 -0.86 5.38
C LYS A 207 -64.51 -0.14 6.11
N ILE A 208 -64.14 0.93 6.85
CA ILE A 208 -65.15 1.73 7.58
C ILE A 208 -66.08 2.45 6.60
N ASP A 209 -65.49 3.13 5.59
CA ASP A 209 -66.29 3.84 4.59
C ASP A 209 -67.16 2.89 3.74
N SER A 210 -66.61 1.69 3.41
CA SER A 210 -67.41 0.65 2.74
C SER A 210 -68.55 0.17 3.62
N TYR A 211 -68.32 0.06 4.92
CA TYR A 211 -69.43 -0.22 5.87
C TYR A 211 -70.45 0.97 5.91
N CYS A 212 -69.92 2.23 5.98
CA CYS A 212 -70.75 3.41 5.92
C CYS A 212 -71.62 3.48 4.62
N ALA A 213 -70.95 3.16 3.47
CA ALA A 213 -71.65 3.08 2.17
C ALA A 213 -72.78 2.00 2.15
N SER A 214 -72.56 0.94 2.90
CA SER A 214 -73.55 -0.14 3.00
C SER A 214 -74.68 0.18 3.95
N LEU A 215 -74.58 1.22 4.77
CA LEU A 215 -75.62 1.64 5.71
C LEU A 215 -76.80 2.25 4.98
N THR A 216 -77.94 1.72 5.23
CA THR A 216 -79.24 2.20 4.75
C THR A 216 -80.17 2.54 5.93
N ASN A 217 -81.28 3.29 5.69
CA ASN A 217 -82.27 3.64 6.73
C ASN A 217 -82.85 2.42 7.43
N ASN A 218 -82.70 1.24 6.84
CA ASN A 218 -83.24 -0.02 7.37
C ASN A 218 -82.18 -0.91 8.00
N THR A 219 -80.95 -0.43 8.14
CA THR A 219 -79.81 -1.21 8.73
C THR A 219 -80.01 -1.32 10.25
N PRO A 220 -80.02 -2.53 10.85
CA PRO A 220 -80.36 -2.72 12.28
C PRO A 220 -79.41 -2.03 13.26
N ASP A 221 -78.19 -1.74 12.83
CA ASP A 221 -77.14 -1.20 13.68
C ASP A 221 -77.02 0.34 13.69
N VAL A 222 -77.99 1.03 13.01
CA VAL A 222 -78.02 2.49 12.99
C VAL A 222 -78.51 3.01 14.36
N ARG A 223 -77.68 3.84 15.00
CA ARG A 223 -77.98 4.41 16.34
C ARG A 223 -77.80 5.93 16.33
N TYR A 224 -78.58 6.57 17.17
CA TYR A 224 -78.32 7.97 17.52
C TYR A 224 -77.03 8.02 18.35
N ALA A 225 -76.06 8.83 17.92
CA ALA A 225 -74.86 9.11 18.69
C ALA A 225 -74.97 10.53 19.25
N ASP A 226 -74.95 10.66 20.57
CA ASP A 226 -74.88 11.98 21.21
C ASP A 226 -73.59 12.70 20.77
N ASN A 227 -73.75 13.98 20.42
CA ASN A 227 -72.64 14.80 19.92
C ASN A 227 -72.00 14.37 18.56
N ALA A 228 -72.70 13.62 17.72
CA ALA A 228 -72.26 13.20 16.40
C ALA A 228 -71.84 14.35 15.48
N VAL A 229 -72.33 15.57 15.72
CA VAL A 229 -72.01 16.80 14.96
C VAL A 229 -70.82 17.55 15.59
N LYS A 230 -70.29 17.06 16.71
CA LYS A 230 -69.11 17.71 17.34
C LYS A 230 -67.90 17.38 16.57
N ILE A 231 -67.29 18.37 15.90
CA ILE A 231 -66.03 18.26 15.26
C ILE A 231 -64.98 18.24 16.37
N GLU A 232 -64.39 17.08 16.59
CA GLU A 232 -63.24 16.98 17.49
C GLU A 232 -61.99 17.59 16.81
N GLY A 233 -61.12 18.28 17.61
CA GLY A 233 -59.97 19.02 17.09
C GLY A 233 -58.89 18.16 16.41
N ASN A 234 -59.17 16.87 16.28
CA ASN A 234 -58.20 15.90 15.68
C ASN A 234 -58.55 15.53 14.22
N PHE A 235 -59.65 16.14 13.64
CA PHE A 235 -59.95 15.89 12.23
C PHE A 235 -59.01 16.69 11.33
N ILE A 236 -58.41 15.99 10.35
CA ILE A 236 -57.59 16.59 9.30
C ILE A 236 -58.47 16.91 8.06
N SER A 237 -58.05 17.86 7.26
CA SER A 237 -58.71 18.19 6.01
C SER A 237 -58.53 17.09 4.94
N PRO A 238 -59.45 16.95 3.94
CA PRO A 238 -59.25 16.03 2.82
C PRO A 238 -57.93 16.28 2.07
N GLU A 239 -57.45 17.49 2.11
CA GLU A 239 -56.21 17.90 1.46
C GLU A 239 -55.00 17.50 2.26
N ASP A 240 -55.02 17.75 3.56
CA ASP A 240 -53.98 17.21 4.46
C ASP A 240 -53.89 15.70 4.33
N TRP A 241 -55.03 15.03 4.13
CA TRP A 241 -55.06 13.60 3.88
C TRP A 241 -54.41 13.23 2.54
N THR A 242 -54.70 13.98 1.45
CA THR A 242 -54.09 13.80 0.15
C THR A 242 -52.61 14.13 0.19
N ASP A 243 -52.28 15.26 0.78
CA ASP A 243 -50.92 15.75 0.89
C ASP A 243 -50.05 14.87 1.80
N PHE A 244 -50.62 14.31 2.85
CA PHE A 244 -49.94 13.32 3.67
C PHE A 244 -49.45 12.13 2.81
N SER A 245 -50.31 11.63 1.94
CA SER A 245 -49.95 10.52 1.04
C SER A 245 -48.99 10.98 -0.06
N ASN A 246 -49.24 12.17 -0.63
CA ASN A 246 -48.30 12.80 -1.56
C ASN A 246 -46.90 12.94 -0.97
N ILE A 247 -46.82 13.47 0.24
CA ILE A 247 -45.57 13.62 0.95
C ILE A 247 -44.87 12.27 1.14
N ASN A 248 -45.62 11.22 1.47
CA ASN A 248 -45.05 9.88 1.61
C ASN A 248 -44.56 9.35 0.27
N VAL A 249 -45.32 9.54 -0.81
CA VAL A 249 -44.92 9.20 -2.19
C VAL A 249 -43.70 9.98 -2.61
N GLU A 250 -43.70 11.29 -2.46
CA GLU A 250 -42.58 12.15 -2.82
C GLU A 250 -41.32 11.82 -2.03
N LYS A 251 -41.44 11.55 -0.72
CA LYS A 251 -40.32 11.08 0.11
C LYS A 251 -39.79 9.75 -0.40
N ALA A 252 -40.67 8.81 -0.75
CA ALA A 252 -40.25 7.53 -1.30
C ALA A 252 -39.55 7.70 -2.65
N ASP A 253 -40.12 8.49 -3.56
CA ASP A 253 -39.52 8.80 -4.85
C ASP A 253 -38.15 9.49 -4.71
N LYS A 254 -38.04 10.42 -3.77
CA LYS A 254 -36.77 11.07 -3.43
C LYS A 254 -35.71 10.05 -2.97
N GLN A 255 -36.09 9.19 -2.01
CA GLN A 255 -35.14 8.19 -1.51
C GLN A 255 -34.77 7.19 -2.60
N ARG A 256 -35.73 6.79 -3.43
CA ARG A 256 -35.46 5.95 -4.60
C ARG A 256 -34.50 6.62 -5.57
N ASN A 257 -34.70 7.90 -5.91
CA ASN A 257 -33.81 8.63 -6.82
C ASN A 257 -32.42 8.82 -6.23
N ASN A 258 -32.33 9.09 -4.93
CA ASN A 258 -31.05 9.14 -4.22
C ASN A 258 -30.31 7.78 -4.27
N SER A 259 -31.04 6.69 -4.09
CA SER A 259 -30.51 5.33 -4.20
C SER A 259 -29.99 5.03 -5.60
N LEU A 260 -30.72 5.42 -6.64
CA LEU A 260 -30.29 5.27 -8.04
C LEU A 260 -29.00 6.05 -8.32
N SER A 261 -28.92 7.29 -7.86
CA SER A 261 -27.71 8.12 -8.00
C SER A 261 -26.52 7.52 -7.23
N LEU A 262 -26.78 7.03 -6.02
CA LEU A 262 -25.78 6.39 -5.19
C LEU A 262 -25.25 5.11 -5.84
N ARG A 263 -26.11 4.28 -6.42
CA ARG A 263 -25.70 3.07 -7.15
C ARG A 263 -24.79 3.39 -8.32
N ALA A 264 -25.15 4.38 -9.14
CA ALA A 264 -24.32 4.82 -10.26
C ALA A 264 -22.95 5.32 -9.78
N MET A 265 -22.91 6.03 -8.66
CA MET A 265 -21.68 6.47 -8.03
C MET A 265 -20.84 5.28 -7.52
N ILE A 266 -21.47 4.29 -6.87
CA ILE A 266 -20.80 3.08 -6.39
C ILE A 266 -20.17 2.31 -7.55
N ASP A 267 -20.90 2.09 -8.65
CA ASP A 267 -20.36 1.41 -9.84
C ASP A 267 -19.13 2.15 -10.40
N SER A 268 -19.21 3.48 -10.48
CA SER A 268 -18.08 4.29 -10.91
C SER A 268 -16.88 4.18 -9.96
N ILE A 269 -17.12 4.26 -8.65
CA ILE A 269 -16.08 4.14 -7.63
C ILE A 269 -15.41 2.75 -7.69
N LEU A 270 -16.20 1.68 -7.73
CA LEU A 270 -15.68 0.31 -7.79
C LEU A 270 -14.84 0.09 -9.05
N SER A 271 -15.32 0.56 -10.20
CA SER A 271 -14.55 0.46 -11.45
C SER A 271 -13.26 1.28 -11.41
N GLN A 272 -13.34 2.53 -10.95
CA GLN A 272 -12.18 3.42 -10.89
C GLN A 272 -11.12 2.88 -9.91
N THR A 273 -11.55 2.50 -8.70
CA THR A 273 -10.62 1.98 -7.68
C THR A 273 -9.96 0.67 -8.10
N ALA A 274 -10.69 -0.23 -8.75
CA ALA A 274 -10.11 -1.46 -9.30
C ALA A 274 -9.04 -1.16 -10.36
N ASN A 275 -9.33 -0.21 -11.26
CA ASN A 275 -8.38 0.21 -12.30
C ASN A 275 -7.13 0.87 -11.69
N ASP A 276 -7.30 1.74 -10.70
CA ASP A 276 -6.19 2.44 -10.05
C ASP A 276 -5.29 1.47 -9.28
N MET A 277 -5.88 0.52 -8.55
CA MET A 277 -5.14 -0.54 -7.86
C MET A 277 -4.40 -1.44 -8.86
N HIS A 278 -5.06 -1.87 -9.93
CA HIS A 278 -4.45 -2.73 -10.94
C HIS A 278 -3.28 -2.03 -11.64
N LYS A 279 -3.46 -0.78 -12.03
CA LYS A 279 -2.41 0.04 -12.64
C LYS A 279 -1.21 0.17 -11.71
N GLN A 280 -1.43 0.49 -10.44
CA GLN A 280 -0.34 0.67 -9.49
C GLN A 280 0.36 -0.67 -9.19
N TYR A 281 -0.39 -1.76 -9.06
CA TYR A 281 0.15 -3.12 -8.91
C TYR A 281 1.09 -3.49 -10.07
N GLU A 282 0.69 -3.22 -11.31
CA GLU A 282 1.53 -3.49 -12.49
C GLU A 282 2.77 -2.59 -12.55
N MET A 283 2.65 -1.32 -12.16
CA MET A 283 3.81 -0.42 -12.08
C MET A 283 4.86 -0.94 -11.10
N VAL A 284 4.44 -1.38 -9.92
CA VAL A 284 5.34 -2.00 -8.93
C VAL A 284 5.99 -3.26 -9.48
N ASN A 285 5.22 -4.13 -10.14
CA ASN A 285 5.76 -5.37 -10.72
C ASN A 285 6.77 -5.10 -11.85
N VAL A 286 6.54 -4.06 -12.65
CA VAL A 286 7.51 -3.62 -13.68
C VAL A 286 8.79 -3.11 -13.01
N ALA A 287 8.66 -2.27 -11.98
CA ALA A 287 9.80 -1.77 -11.22
C ALA A 287 10.62 -2.91 -10.60
N PHE A 288 9.96 -3.92 -10.00
CA PHE A 288 10.64 -5.12 -9.48
C PHE A 288 11.39 -5.87 -10.57
N ARG A 289 10.75 -6.16 -11.71
CA ARG A 289 11.40 -6.88 -12.83
C ARG A 289 12.64 -6.13 -13.31
N ASN A 290 12.57 -4.80 -13.45
CA ASN A 290 13.69 -3.98 -13.85
C ASN A 290 14.81 -4.03 -12.82
N ARG A 291 14.47 -3.84 -11.53
CA ARG A 291 15.47 -3.83 -10.45
C ARG A 291 16.16 -5.18 -10.29
N VAL A 292 15.41 -6.27 -10.32
CA VAL A 292 15.96 -7.63 -10.27
C VAL A 292 16.92 -7.86 -11.43
N LYS A 293 16.59 -7.41 -12.63
CA LYS A 293 17.48 -7.50 -13.79
C LYS A 293 18.76 -6.69 -13.57
N GLU A 294 18.64 -5.44 -13.12
CA GLU A 294 19.82 -4.59 -12.83
C GLU A 294 20.76 -5.23 -11.80
N VAL A 295 20.20 -5.75 -10.69
CA VAL A 295 20.99 -6.37 -9.62
C VAL A 295 21.61 -7.68 -10.11
N ARG A 296 20.89 -8.48 -10.92
CA ARG A 296 21.42 -9.70 -11.52
C ARG A 296 22.57 -9.41 -12.48
N ASP A 297 22.44 -8.40 -13.32
CA ASP A 297 23.46 -7.98 -14.26
C ASP A 297 24.70 -7.42 -13.51
N ALA A 298 24.47 -6.67 -12.43
CA ALA A 298 25.55 -6.18 -11.56
C ALA A 298 26.27 -7.33 -10.86
N LYS A 299 25.53 -8.29 -10.28
CA LYS A 299 26.08 -9.49 -9.65
C LYS A 299 26.95 -10.29 -10.65
N HIS A 300 26.42 -10.53 -11.84
CA HIS A 300 27.17 -11.26 -12.88
C HIS A 300 28.46 -10.57 -13.28
N LYS A 301 28.47 -9.23 -13.39
CA LYS A 301 29.70 -8.47 -13.62
C LYS A 301 30.72 -8.64 -12.51
N LEU A 302 30.27 -8.64 -11.24
CA LEU A 302 31.15 -8.86 -10.10
C LEU A 302 31.70 -10.29 -10.08
N GLU A 303 30.91 -11.29 -10.46
CA GLU A 303 31.33 -12.69 -10.59
C GLU A 303 32.42 -12.86 -11.66
N ILE A 304 32.27 -12.19 -12.80
CA ILE A 304 33.32 -12.17 -13.86
C ILE A 304 34.57 -11.51 -13.35
N LEU A 305 34.47 -10.38 -12.64
CA LEU A 305 35.62 -9.70 -12.05
C LEU A 305 36.28 -10.55 -10.97
N LEU A 306 35.54 -11.25 -10.15
CA LEU A 306 36.06 -12.18 -9.14
C LEU A 306 36.87 -13.31 -9.80
N ALA A 307 36.33 -13.93 -10.84
CA ALA A 307 37.05 -14.95 -11.59
C ALA A 307 38.39 -14.41 -12.15
N SER A 308 38.37 -13.21 -12.74
CA SER A 308 39.60 -12.56 -13.24
C SER A 308 40.60 -12.27 -12.14
N VAL A 309 40.15 -11.80 -10.95
CA VAL A 309 41.01 -11.57 -9.79
C VAL A 309 41.63 -12.88 -9.26
N MET A 310 40.85 -13.97 -9.26
CA MET A 310 41.34 -15.29 -8.86
C MET A 310 42.41 -15.80 -9.83
N ASP A 311 42.19 -15.65 -11.14
CA ASP A 311 43.19 -16.02 -12.16
C ASP A 311 44.47 -15.19 -12.00
N GLU A 312 44.35 -13.87 -11.79
CA GLU A 312 45.50 -12.98 -11.57
C GLU A 312 46.22 -13.32 -10.27
N THR A 313 45.50 -13.67 -9.21
CA THR A 313 46.08 -14.13 -7.94
C THR A 313 46.92 -15.38 -8.16
N ALA A 314 46.40 -16.36 -8.90
CA ALA A 314 47.14 -17.58 -9.22
C ALA A 314 48.40 -17.32 -10.09
N LEU A 315 48.32 -16.36 -11.02
CA LEU A 315 49.48 -15.93 -11.82
C LEU A 315 50.54 -15.23 -10.93
N GLN A 316 50.08 -14.37 -10.02
CA GLN A 316 50.98 -13.65 -9.11
C GLN A 316 51.66 -14.59 -8.09
N GLU A 317 50.96 -15.61 -7.60
CA GLU A 317 51.57 -16.67 -6.79
C GLU A 317 52.68 -17.42 -7.53
N LYS A 318 52.45 -17.78 -8.81
CA LYS A 318 53.48 -18.38 -9.67
C LYS A 318 54.66 -17.44 -9.90
N ASN A 319 54.40 -16.15 -10.11
CA ASN A 319 55.44 -15.14 -10.26
C ASN A 319 56.30 -15.03 -8.98
N ILE A 320 55.66 -14.97 -7.81
CA ILE A 320 56.35 -14.95 -6.51
C ILE A 320 57.21 -16.20 -6.32
N ALA A 321 56.71 -17.38 -6.67
CA ALA A 321 57.46 -18.62 -6.61
C ALA A 321 58.70 -18.58 -7.55
N ALA A 322 58.51 -18.06 -8.76
CA ALA A 322 59.60 -17.89 -9.73
C ALA A 322 60.65 -16.89 -9.24
N LEU A 323 60.24 -15.76 -8.65
CA LEU A 323 61.16 -14.78 -8.06
C LEU A 323 61.93 -15.36 -6.87
N LYS A 324 61.27 -16.09 -5.98
CA LYS A 324 61.92 -16.78 -4.85
C LYS A 324 62.95 -17.79 -5.35
N LYS A 325 62.65 -18.58 -6.37
CA LYS A 325 63.58 -19.50 -7.02
C LYS A 325 64.73 -18.74 -7.66
N ALA A 326 64.44 -17.68 -8.41
CA ALA A 326 65.47 -16.87 -9.06
C ALA A 326 66.48 -16.26 -8.05
N ILE A 327 66.01 -15.84 -6.87
CA ILE A 327 66.89 -15.36 -5.78
C ILE A 327 67.77 -16.50 -5.23
N ALA A 328 67.18 -17.66 -4.96
CA ALA A 328 67.86 -18.83 -4.47
C ALA A 328 68.90 -19.31 -5.47
N ASP A 329 68.59 -19.32 -6.76
CA ASP A 329 69.51 -19.71 -7.83
C ASP A 329 70.73 -18.78 -7.93
N LYS A 330 70.72 -17.56 -7.38
CA LYS A 330 71.83 -16.60 -7.33
C LYS A 330 72.73 -16.81 -6.11
N GLU A 331 72.38 -17.58 -5.11
CA GLU A 331 73.20 -17.86 -3.95
C GLU A 331 74.51 -18.62 -4.32
N GLY A 332 74.40 -19.61 -5.22
CA GLY A 332 75.56 -20.37 -5.72
C GLY A 332 76.60 -19.47 -6.38
N PRO A 333 76.18 -18.71 -7.42
CA PRO A 333 77.10 -17.77 -8.08
C PRO A 333 77.79 -16.77 -7.15
N VAL A 334 77.08 -16.17 -6.21
CA VAL A 334 77.63 -15.25 -5.20
C VAL A 334 78.68 -15.96 -4.35
N LYS A 335 78.35 -17.13 -3.80
CA LYS A 335 79.25 -17.92 -2.98
C LYS A 335 80.53 -18.27 -3.74
N VAL A 336 80.41 -18.68 -4.98
CA VAL A 336 81.56 -18.96 -5.83
C VAL A 336 82.44 -17.72 -6.05
N ALA A 337 81.82 -16.59 -6.42
CA ALA A 337 82.57 -15.35 -6.66
C ALA A 337 83.27 -14.84 -5.38
N GLN A 338 82.60 -14.88 -4.24
CA GLN A 338 83.17 -14.50 -2.93
C GLN A 338 84.26 -15.44 -2.49
N THR A 339 84.11 -16.77 -2.63
CA THR A 339 85.12 -17.74 -2.31
C THR A 339 86.34 -17.55 -3.18
N ARG A 340 86.16 -17.22 -4.47
CA ARG A 340 87.33 -16.90 -5.37
C ARG A 340 88.08 -15.64 -4.92
N LEU A 341 87.34 -14.58 -4.50
CA LEU A 341 87.95 -13.37 -3.97
C LEU A 341 88.73 -13.65 -2.67
N GLU A 342 88.12 -14.41 -1.74
CA GLU A 342 88.74 -14.80 -0.49
C GLU A 342 90.05 -15.63 -0.73
N ALA A 343 89.93 -16.66 -1.56
CA ALA A 343 91.17 -17.49 -1.93
C ALA A 343 92.27 -16.65 -2.54
N ARG A 344 91.90 -15.66 -3.36
CA ARG A 344 92.88 -14.75 -3.95
C ARG A 344 93.56 -13.83 -2.95
N ASN A 345 92.95 -13.52 -1.82
CA ASN A 345 93.56 -12.72 -0.74
C ASN A 345 94.71 -13.47 -0.02
N HIS A 346 94.80 -14.79 -0.23
CA HIS A 346 95.86 -15.62 0.36
C HIS A 346 97.08 -15.79 -0.55
N ARG A 347 97.17 -15.06 -1.69
CA ARG A 347 98.30 -15.06 -2.57
C ARG A 347 99.54 -14.43 -1.88
N PRO A 348 100.71 -14.99 -2.04
CA PRO A 348 101.86 -14.53 -1.31
C PRO A 348 102.57 -13.31 -1.97
N ASN A 349 103.04 -12.41 -1.14
CA ASN A 349 103.94 -11.28 -1.52
C ASN A 349 103.45 -10.50 -2.75
N VAL A 350 104.26 -10.40 -3.79
CA VAL A 350 104.02 -9.63 -5.03
C VAL A 350 102.84 -10.19 -5.86
N GLU A 351 102.52 -11.47 -5.68
CA GLU A 351 101.35 -12.11 -6.34
C GLU A 351 100.01 -11.59 -5.82
N LEU A 352 99.97 -10.90 -4.68
CA LEU A 352 98.80 -10.17 -4.19
C LEU A 352 98.62 -8.86 -4.98
N CYS A 353 98.42 -8.97 -6.27
CA CYS A 353 98.26 -7.84 -7.17
C CYS A 353 96.81 -7.62 -7.56
N TYR A 354 96.40 -6.37 -7.82
CA TYR A 354 95.16 -5.96 -8.35
C TYR A 354 95.11 -6.14 -9.87
N ASP A 355 94.94 -7.37 -10.32
CA ASP A 355 94.89 -7.73 -11.74
C ASP A 355 93.45 -7.61 -12.30
N THR A 356 93.31 -7.78 -13.62
CA THR A 356 92.05 -7.69 -14.33
C THR A 356 90.99 -8.69 -13.82
N VAL A 357 91.48 -9.85 -13.31
CA VAL A 357 90.61 -10.89 -12.72
C VAL A 357 90.04 -10.40 -11.40
N GLN A 358 90.86 -9.74 -10.55
CA GLN A 358 90.37 -9.16 -9.29
C GLN A 358 89.31 -8.11 -9.49
N TYR A 359 89.50 -7.19 -10.43
CA TYR A 359 88.48 -6.19 -10.79
C TYR A 359 87.19 -6.84 -11.30
N LYS A 360 87.33 -7.85 -12.16
CA LYS A 360 86.15 -8.57 -12.69
C LYS A 360 85.37 -9.32 -11.60
N LEU A 361 86.05 -9.99 -10.68
CA LEU A 361 85.47 -10.68 -9.57
C LEU A 361 84.69 -9.70 -8.61
N ILE A 362 85.34 -8.55 -8.32
CA ILE A 362 84.63 -7.49 -7.52
C ILE A 362 83.43 -7.01 -8.25
N SER A 363 83.56 -6.70 -9.54
CA SER A 363 82.40 -6.28 -10.36
C SER A 363 81.27 -7.36 -10.39
N GLU A 364 81.70 -8.65 -10.55
CA GLU A 364 80.75 -9.79 -10.54
C GLU A 364 79.96 -9.86 -9.23
N VAL A 365 80.59 -9.77 -8.06
CA VAL A 365 79.95 -9.79 -6.76
C VAL A 365 79.01 -8.60 -6.61
N GLN A 366 79.42 -7.40 -7.00
CA GLN A 366 78.60 -6.21 -6.94
C GLN A 366 77.36 -6.32 -7.85
N GLU A 367 77.61 -6.78 -9.08
CA GLU A 367 76.48 -6.95 -10.03
C GLU A 367 75.47 -8.00 -9.58
N ILE A 368 75.95 -9.18 -9.13
CA ILE A 368 75.01 -10.22 -8.63
C ILE A 368 74.32 -9.74 -7.36
N THR A 369 75.02 -9.06 -6.44
CA THR A 369 74.38 -8.50 -5.22
C THR A 369 73.31 -7.48 -5.56
N ASN A 370 73.62 -6.55 -6.50
CA ASN A 370 72.59 -5.57 -6.97
C ASN A 370 71.41 -6.26 -7.64
N ASN A 371 71.68 -7.31 -8.45
CA ASN A 371 70.60 -8.07 -9.09
C ASN A 371 69.70 -8.81 -8.05
N ILE A 372 70.33 -9.43 -7.03
CA ILE A 372 69.63 -10.03 -5.91
C ILE A 372 68.78 -8.98 -5.19
N GLN A 373 69.32 -7.79 -4.93
CA GLN A 373 68.53 -6.72 -4.28
C GLN A 373 67.37 -6.31 -5.14
N ARG A 374 67.54 -6.10 -6.44
CA ARG A 374 66.43 -5.78 -7.37
C ARG A 374 65.36 -6.88 -7.39
N LEU A 375 65.79 -8.18 -7.38
CA LEU A 375 64.83 -9.29 -7.31
C LEU A 375 64.05 -9.29 -5.98
N LYS A 376 64.71 -8.99 -4.84
CA LYS A 376 64.05 -8.87 -3.54
C LYS A 376 63.07 -7.71 -3.49
N ASP A 377 63.46 -6.56 -4.06
CA ASP A 377 62.55 -5.40 -4.14
C ASP A 377 61.31 -5.71 -5.00
N THR A 378 61.55 -6.40 -6.14
CA THR A 378 60.44 -6.86 -7.00
C THR A 378 59.58 -7.91 -6.29
N LEU A 379 60.17 -8.83 -5.53
CA LEU A 379 59.45 -9.81 -4.72
C LEU A 379 58.57 -9.13 -3.67
N ALA A 380 59.11 -8.14 -2.95
CA ALA A 380 58.36 -7.39 -1.95
C ALA A 380 57.16 -6.64 -2.56
N GLN A 381 57.36 -6.07 -3.76
CA GLN A 381 56.25 -5.46 -4.53
C GLN A 381 55.23 -6.52 -4.93
N ALA A 382 55.66 -7.66 -5.48
CA ALA A 382 54.74 -8.75 -5.88
C ALA A 382 53.94 -9.31 -4.70
N GLU A 383 54.56 -9.46 -3.53
CA GLU A 383 53.84 -9.89 -2.30
C GLU A 383 52.84 -8.82 -1.80
N THR A 384 53.16 -7.54 -2.01
CA THR A 384 52.25 -6.45 -1.70
C THR A 384 51.02 -6.45 -2.63
N GLU A 385 51.26 -6.64 -3.93
CA GLU A 385 50.20 -6.77 -4.92
C GLU A 385 49.32 -8.00 -4.66
N LEU A 386 49.90 -9.14 -4.31
CA LEU A 386 49.15 -10.34 -3.93
C LEU A 386 48.21 -10.09 -2.73
N LYS A 387 48.67 -9.37 -1.71
CA LYS A 387 47.85 -8.94 -0.59
C LYS A 387 46.73 -8.01 -1.04
N GLY A 388 47.00 -7.12 -2.00
CA GLY A 388 46.00 -6.25 -2.62
C GLY A 388 44.93 -7.05 -3.34
N LEU A 389 45.33 -8.02 -4.18
CA LEU A 389 44.39 -8.91 -4.88
C LEU A 389 43.52 -9.72 -3.92
N SER A 390 44.14 -10.30 -2.87
CA SER A 390 43.38 -11.06 -1.85
C SER A 390 42.34 -10.21 -1.12
N ARG A 391 42.65 -8.97 -0.79
CA ARG A 391 41.69 -8.04 -0.20
C ARG A 391 40.56 -7.72 -1.18
N ARG A 392 40.89 -7.53 -2.46
CA ARG A 392 39.89 -7.26 -3.51
C ARG A 392 38.97 -8.47 -3.73
N GLN A 393 39.55 -9.67 -3.72
CA GLN A 393 38.77 -10.92 -3.79
C GLN A 393 37.72 -10.98 -2.67
N LEU A 394 38.15 -10.82 -1.40
CA LEU A 394 37.23 -10.83 -0.27
C LEU A 394 36.15 -9.76 -0.40
N SER A 395 36.53 -8.55 -0.80
CA SER A 395 35.53 -7.46 -1.03
C SER A 395 34.53 -7.81 -2.12
N LEU A 396 34.96 -8.43 -3.23
CA LEU A 396 34.07 -8.85 -4.31
C LEU A 396 33.13 -9.99 -3.86
N GLU A 397 33.65 -10.95 -3.10
CA GLU A 397 32.83 -12.04 -2.52
C GLU A 397 31.76 -11.51 -1.59
N GLU A 398 32.10 -10.54 -0.72
CA GLU A 398 31.15 -9.85 0.15
C GLU A 398 30.08 -9.09 -0.67
N GLU A 399 30.48 -8.34 -1.68
CA GLU A 399 29.55 -7.61 -2.55
C GLU A 399 28.63 -8.54 -3.34
N ILE A 400 29.14 -9.66 -3.86
CA ILE A 400 28.34 -10.69 -4.54
C ILE A 400 27.32 -11.28 -3.58
N GLN A 401 27.70 -11.55 -2.33
CA GLN A 401 26.79 -12.05 -1.31
C GLN A 401 25.70 -11.03 -0.98
N VAL A 402 26.03 -9.74 -0.90
CA VAL A 402 25.06 -8.65 -0.72
C VAL A 402 24.06 -8.64 -1.88
N LYS A 403 24.54 -8.72 -3.14
CA LYS A 403 23.67 -8.80 -4.33
C LYS A 403 22.77 -10.05 -4.32
N ALA A 404 23.33 -11.19 -3.91
CA ALA A 404 22.57 -12.44 -3.79
C ALA A 404 21.46 -12.32 -2.75
N ASN A 405 21.73 -11.71 -1.60
CA ASN A 405 20.71 -11.44 -0.57
C ASN A 405 19.63 -10.48 -1.08
N THR A 406 20.01 -9.43 -1.81
CA THR A 406 19.05 -8.49 -2.41
C THR A 406 18.12 -9.18 -3.40
N LEU A 407 18.67 -10.03 -4.28
CA LEU A 407 17.88 -10.84 -5.22
C LEU A 407 16.91 -11.77 -4.48
N TYR A 408 17.38 -12.45 -3.43
CA TYR A 408 16.52 -13.32 -2.63
C TYR A 408 15.35 -12.55 -2.00
N ILE A 409 15.61 -11.35 -1.46
CA ILE A 409 14.57 -10.49 -0.88
C ILE A 409 13.56 -10.08 -1.96
N ASP A 410 14.04 -9.59 -3.09
CA ASP A 410 13.16 -9.05 -4.13
C ASP A 410 12.41 -10.16 -4.89
N GLU A 411 13.08 -11.26 -5.29
CA GLU A 411 12.47 -12.35 -6.06
C GLU A 411 11.63 -13.28 -5.19
N VAL A 412 12.18 -13.75 -4.06
CA VAL A 412 11.54 -14.80 -3.25
C VAL A 412 10.61 -14.19 -2.20
N LEU A 413 11.09 -13.22 -1.41
CA LEU A 413 10.29 -12.68 -0.32
C LEU A 413 9.26 -11.64 -0.76
N CYS A 414 9.47 -10.95 -1.90
CA CYS A 414 8.55 -9.93 -2.38
C CYS A 414 7.74 -10.39 -3.59
N MET A 415 8.38 -10.72 -4.71
CA MET A 415 7.65 -11.01 -5.95
C MET A 415 6.76 -12.26 -5.82
N GLN A 416 7.24 -13.35 -5.17
CA GLN A 416 6.41 -14.54 -4.96
C GLN A 416 5.17 -14.26 -4.09
N MET A 417 5.30 -13.44 -3.03
CA MET A 417 4.12 -13.03 -2.27
C MET A 417 3.15 -12.20 -3.11
N ARG A 418 3.66 -11.37 -4.00
CA ARG A 418 2.83 -10.54 -4.87
C ARG A 418 2.04 -11.34 -5.90
N GLU A 419 2.52 -12.53 -6.30
CA GLU A 419 1.78 -13.43 -7.21
C GLU A 419 0.42 -13.88 -6.64
N SER A 420 0.26 -13.88 -5.31
CA SER A 420 -1.02 -14.22 -4.65
C SER A 420 -2.04 -13.08 -4.70
N VAL A 421 -1.64 -11.86 -5.05
CA VAL A 421 -2.54 -10.70 -5.08
C VAL A 421 -3.54 -10.82 -6.22
N CYS A 422 -4.81 -10.95 -5.87
CA CYS A 422 -5.91 -10.92 -6.82
C CYS A 422 -6.67 -9.59 -6.70
N ILE A 423 -6.58 -8.74 -7.71
CA ILE A 423 -7.38 -7.52 -7.81
C ILE A 423 -8.64 -7.87 -8.61
N ASN A 424 -9.77 -7.95 -7.94
CA ASN A 424 -11.05 -8.31 -8.52
C ASN A 424 -11.82 -7.07 -8.99
N ASN A 425 -12.54 -7.19 -10.10
CA ASN A 425 -13.57 -6.23 -10.49
C ASN A 425 -14.88 -6.63 -9.78
N PHE A 426 -15.39 -5.80 -8.89
CA PHE A 426 -16.58 -6.03 -8.08
C PHE A 426 -17.87 -5.45 -8.70
#